data_50f68c4f6f02427ce072add5794d4a7a
#
_entry.id   50f68c4f6f02427ce072add5794d4a7a
#
_cell.length_a   1.000
_cell.length_b   1.000
_cell.length_c   1.000
_cell.angle_alpha   90.00
_cell.angle_beta   90.00
_cell.angle_gamma   90.00
#
_symmetry.space_group_name_H-M   'P 1'
#
loop_
_entity.id
_entity.type
_entity.pdbx_description
1 polymer ?
#
loop_
_entity_poly.entity_id
_entity_poly.type
_entity_poly.pdbx_seq_one_letter_code
_entity_poly.pdbx_strand_id
1 'polypeptide(L)'
;ILRGIPKDKIMYNARTFDSFIEIVLDGKHSINDIVKQNPQYSTYVEHGLFAGHDTNYYHELSEIDFLSGCKSISLPLLLLIGSRDCAIDFKQHLFFFDSISSTESDIIHKEVFSIDHSFRNETGSIDSECIKCICDFIFEIVMKHIPFDGGRA
;
A
#
# COMPACT_ATOMS: atom_id res chain seq x y z
N ILE A 1 9.22 -9.48 6.82
CA ILE A 1 9.39 -10.61 5.90
C ILE A 1 10.55 -10.38 4.94
N LEU A 2 10.86 -9.14 4.54
CA LEU A 2 11.91 -8.82 3.55
C LEU A 2 13.32 -8.59 4.15
N ARG A 3 13.51 -8.85 5.45
CA ARG A 3 14.78 -8.64 6.13
C ARG A 3 15.85 -9.60 5.58
N GLY A 4 16.90 -9.06 4.97
CA GLY A 4 18.00 -9.85 4.40
C GLY A 4 17.84 -10.25 2.92
N ILE A 5 16.75 -9.87 2.26
CA ILE A 5 16.63 -10.09 0.81
C ILE A 5 17.37 -8.98 0.07
N PRO A 6 18.30 -9.30 -0.85
CA PRO A 6 18.99 -8.31 -1.66
C PRO A 6 18.01 -7.44 -2.46
N LYS A 7 18.31 -6.14 -2.60
CA LYS A 7 17.42 -5.16 -3.25
C LYS A 7 17.09 -5.54 -4.71
N ASP A 8 18.04 -6.12 -5.43
CA ASP A 8 17.85 -6.61 -6.79
C ASP A 8 16.85 -7.76 -6.86
N LYS A 9 16.84 -8.66 -5.86
CA LYS A 9 15.82 -9.72 -5.75
C LYS A 9 14.44 -9.19 -5.42
N ILE A 10 14.35 -8.16 -4.58
CA ILE A 10 13.07 -7.52 -4.25
C ILE A 10 12.48 -6.88 -5.51
N MET A 11 13.28 -6.12 -6.27
CA MET A 11 12.86 -5.49 -7.52
C MET A 11 12.51 -6.51 -8.60
N TYR A 12 13.24 -7.62 -8.67
CA TYR A 12 12.90 -8.72 -9.57
C TYR A 12 11.55 -9.34 -9.22
N ASN A 13 11.31 -9.59 -7.94
CA ASN A 13 10.06 -10.17 -7.47
C ASN A 13 8.85 -9.24 -7.73
N ALA A 14 8.99 -7.93 -7.51
CA ALA A 14 7.94 -6.97 -7.82
C ALA A 14 7.59 -6.99 -9.32
N ARG A 15 8.59 -6.90 -10.20
CA ARG A 15 8.37 -6.96 -11.66
C ARG A 15 7.74 -8.27 -12.11
N THR A 16 8.14 -9.38 -11.50
CA THR A 16 7.57 -10.70 -11.79
C THR A 16 6.11 -10.76 -11.37
N PHE A 17 5.77 -10.16 -10.21
CA PHE A 17 4.40 -10.05 -9.74
C PHE A 17 3.54 -9.20 -10.68
N ASP A 18 4.00 -8.01 -11.05
CA ASP A 18 3.29 -7.11 -11.96
C ASP A 18 3.03 -7.80 -13.31
N SER A 19 4.04 -8.43 -13.90
CA SER A 19 3.89 -9.16 -15.16
C SER A 19 2.91 -10.33 -15.05
N PHE A 20 2.83 -11.00 -13.89
CA PHE A 20 1.84 -12.03 -13.65
C PHE A 20 0.43 -11.44 -13.63
N ILE A 21 0.22 -10.34 -12.91
CA ILE A 21 -1.08 -9.67 -12.83
C ILE A 21 -1.56 -9.25 -14.22
N GLU A 22 -0.70 -8.67 -15.06
CA GLU A 22 -1.04 -8.31 -16.44
C GLU A 22 -1.56 -9.52 -17.24
N ILE A 23 -0.91 -10.69 -17.12
CA ILE A 23 -1.35 -11.91 -17.80
C ILE A 23 -2.68 -12.42 -17.24
N VAL A 24 -2.89 -12.32 -15.92
CA VAL A 24 -4.14 -12.73 -15.27
C VAL A 24 -5.29 -11.84 -15.74
N LEU A 25 -5.08 -10.53 -15.81
CA LEU A 25 -6.10 -9.57 -16.24
C LEU A 25 -6.47 -9.69 -17.72
N ASP A 26 -5.60 -10.28 -18.56
CA ASP A 26 -5.95 -10.62 -19.96
C ASP A 26 -7.06 -11.70 -20.05
N GLY A 27 -7.34 -12.41 -18.97
CA GLY A 27 -8.49 -13.31 -18.81
C GLY A 27 -8.47 -14.59 -19.67
N LYS A 28 -7.37 -14.84 -20.40
CA LYS A 28 -7.29 -15.97 -21.38
C LYS A 28 -6.82 -17.28 -20.75
N HIS A 29 -6.20 -17.21 -19.58
CA HIS A 29 -5.51 -18.35 -18.99
C HIS A 29 -5.83 -18.51 -17.51
N SER A 30 -5.93 -19.76 -17.06
CA SER A 30 -5.96 -20.06 -15.62
C SER A 30 -4.58 -19.82 -14.99
N ILE A 31 -4.53 -19.60 -13.67
CA ILE A 31 -3.27 -19.49 -12.91
C ILE A 31 -2.35 -20.69 -13.22
N ASN A 32 -2.90 -21.90 -13.25
CA ASN A 32 -2.12 -23.10 -13.51
C ASN A 32 -1.55 -23.13 -14.93
N ASP A 33 -2.27 -22.62 -15.94
CA ASP A 33 -1.77 -22.56 -17.31
C ASP A 33 -0.67 -21.50 -17.45
N ILE A 34 -0.82 -20.36 -16.76
CA ILE A 34 0.19 -19.32 -16.71
C ILE A 34 1.50 -19.87 -16.12
N VAL A 35 1.42 -20.61 -15.00
CA VAL A 35 2.60 -21.20 -14.35
C VAL A 35 3.26 -22.27 -15.21
N LYS A 36 2.50 -23.10 -15.94
CA LYS A 36 3.07 -24.08 -16.88
C LYS A 36 3.90 -23.41 -17.98
N GLN A 37 3.44 -22.26 -18.49
CA GLN A 37 4.14 -21.49 -19.51
C GLN A 37 5.29 -20.67 -18.93
N ASN A 38 5.18 -20.27 -17.69
CA ASN A 38 6.12 -19.37 -17.00
C ASN A 38 6.49 -19.94 -15.62
N PRO A 39 7.38 -20.95 -15.53
CA PRO A 39 7.72 -21.63 -14.28
C PRO A 39 8.26 -20.73 -13.18
N GLN A 40 8.78 -19.53 -13.51
CA GLN A 40 9.23 -18.53 -12.54
C GLN A 40 8.13 -18.05 -11.59
N TYR A 41 6.87 -18.19 -11.97
CA TYR A 41 5.74 -17.83 -11.10
C TYR A 41 5.37 -18.90 -10.07
N SER A 42 5.94 -20.12 -10.19
CA SER A 42 5.59 -21.26 -9.32
C SER A 42 5.81 -20.97 -7.83
N THR A 43 6.78 -20.11 -7.48
CA THR A 43 7.05 -19.72 -6.08
C THR A 43 5.94 -18.90 -5.43
N TYR A 44 5.04 -18.33 -6.24
CA TYR A 44 3.92 -17.52 -5.77
C TYR A 44 2.59 -18.25 -5.84
N VAL A 45 2.58 -19.48 -6.37
CA VAL A 45 1.34 -20.24 -6.59
C VAL A 45 1.28 -21.44 -5.67
N GLU A 46 0.24 -21.49 -4.86
CA GLU A 46 -0.09 -22.62 -4.00
C GLU A 46 -1.57 -22.98 -4.18
N HIS A 47 -1.85 -24.27 -4.37
CA HIS A 47 -3.22 -24.77 -4.59
C HIS A 47 -4.02 -24.11 -5.72
N GLY A 48 -3.34 -23.62 -6.75
CA GLY A 48 -3.98 -22.90 -7.87
C GLY A 48 -4.34 -21.45 -7.58
N LEU A 49 -3.89 -20.93 -6.43
CA LEU A 49 -4.03 -19.53 -6.03
C LEU A 49 -2.67 -18.83 -6.18
N PHE A 50 -2.67 -17.62 -6.72
CA PHE A 50 -1.48 -16.78 -6.76
C PHE A 50 -1.48 -15.84 -5.56
N ALA A 51 -0.41 -15.88 -4.76
CA ALA A 51 -0.32 -15.12 -3.51
C ALA A 51 -1.57 -15.27 -2.61
N GLY A 52 -2.23 -16.44 -2.63
CA GLY A 52 -3.41 -16.74 -1.83
C GLY A 52 -4.75 -16.36 -2.45
N HIS A 53 -4.77 -15.83 -3.68
CA HIS A 53 -5.98 -15.36 -4.35
C HIS A 53 -6.17 -16.02 -5.73
N ASP A 54 -7.42 -16.14 -6.17
CA ASP A 54 -7.80 -16.61 -7.51
C ASP A 54 -7.80 -15.46 -8.54
N THR A 55 -8.11 -15.79 -9.80
CA THR A 55 -8.17 -14.81 -10.87
C THR A 55 -9.28 -13.77 -10.67
N ASN A 56 -10.43 -14.15 -10.08
CA ASN A 56 -11.55 -13.25 -9.89
C ASN A 56 -11.18 -12.11 -8.93
N TYR A 57 -10.44 -12.43 -7.86
CA TYR A 57 -9.94 -11.40 -6.94
C TYR A 57 -9.16 -10.29 -7.66
N TYR A 58 -8.27 -10.67 -8.59
CA TYR A 58 -7.46 -9.68 -9.32
C TYR A 58 -8.31 -8.89 -10.32
N HIS A 59 -9.29 -9.50 -10.96
CA HIS A 59 -10.26 -8.80 -11.82
C HIS A 59 -11.08 -7.79 -11.01
N GLU A 60 -11.68 -8.21 -9.91
CA GLU A 60 -12.44 -7.32 -9.03
C GLU A 60 -11.57 -6.16 -8.51
N LEU A 61 -10.33 -6.46 -8.11
CA LEU A 61 -9.38 -5.44 -7.65
C LEU A 61 -9.06 -4.42 -8.75
N SER A 62 -8.94 -4.86 -10.02
CA SER A 62 -8.64 -3.97 -11.16
C SER A 62 -9.80 -3.04 -11.51
N GLU A 63 -11.04 -3.38 -11.14
CA GLU A 63 -12.24 -2.57 -11.36
C GLU A 63 -12.42 -1.48 -10.29
N ILE A 64 -11.68 -1.54 -9.19
CA ILE A 64 -11.76 -0.56 -8.11
C ILE A 64 -11.04 0.73 -8.51
N ASP A 65 -11.77 1.81 -8.69
CA ASP A 65 -11.20 3.15 -8.82
C ASP A 65 -10.83 3.72 -7.44
N PHE A 66 -9.66 3.30 -6.94
CA PHE A 66 -9.14 3.76 -5.65
C PHE A 66 -8.99 5.27 -5.59
N LEU A 67 -8.61 5.92 -6.70
CA LEU A 67 -8.39 7.36 -6.72
C LEU A 67 -9.70 8.12 -6.54
N SER A 68 -10.75 7.74 -7.26
CA SER A 68 -12.08 8.33 -7.07
C SER A 68 -12.65 8.03 -5.70
N GLY A 69 -12.43 6.80 -5.19
CA GLY A 69 -12.80 6.44 -3.82
C GLY A 69 -12.14 7.35 -2.79
N CYS A 70 -10.83 7.55 -2.87
CA CYS A 70 -10.11 8.45 -1.96
C CYS A 70 -10.56 9.91 -2.07
N LYS A 71 -10.87 10.40 -3.28
CA LYS A 71 -11.40 11.75 -3.50
C LYS A 71 -12.79 11.96 -2.88
N SER A 72 -13.56 10.90 -2.72
CA SER A 72 -14.89 10.96 -2.11
C SER A 72 -14.88 10.87 -0.58
N ILE A 73 -13.72 10.60 0.04
CA ILE A 73 -13.60 10.51 1.49
C ILE A 73 -13.77 11.91 2.10
N SER A 74 -14.72 12.05 3.00
CA SER A 74 -14.96 13.27 3.78
C SER A 74 -14.36 13.22 5.19
N LEU A 75 -13.64 12.13 5.51
CA LEU A 75 -12.98 11.93 6.78
C LEU A 75 -11.52 12.40 6.73
N PRO A 76 -10.95 12.79 7.88
CA PRO A 76 -9.52 13.05 7.97
C PRO A 76 -8.70 11.85 7.49
N LEU A 77 -7.72 12.11 6.64
CA LEU A 77 -6.90 11.09 6.02
C LEU A 77 -5.41 11.40 6.25
N LEU A 78 -4.70 10.47 6.84
CA LEU A 78 -3.25 10.51 6.95
C LEU A 78 -2.62 9.56 5.92
N LEU A 79 -1.84 10.11 5.01
CA LEU A 79 -1.09 9.36 4.01
C LEU A 79 0.39 9.35 4.40
N LEU A 80 0.92 8.16 4.64
CA LEU A 80 2.32 7.94 4.98
C LEU A 80 3.03 7.23 3.84
N ILE A 81 4.19 7.74 3.44
CA ILE A 81 5.03 7.10 2.42
C ILE A 81 6.39 6.77 3.00
N GLY A 82 6.80 5.51 2.85
CA GLY A 82 8.16 5.07 3.12
C GLY A 82 9.05 5.26 1.89
N SER A 83 10.05 6.14 1.95
CA SER A 83 10.99 6.32 0.85
C SER A 83 11.91 5.11 0.62
N ARG A 84 11.94 4.18 1.57
CA ARG A 84 12.69 2.92 1.51
C ARG A 84 11.77 1.71 1.30
N ASP A 85 10.48 1.95 1.06
CA ASP A 85 9.53 0.91 0.71
C ASP A 85 9.90 0.32 -0.65
N CYS A 86 10.20 -0.99 -0.65
CA CYS A 86 10.54 -1.73 -1.87
C CYS A 86 9.36 -2.59 -2.35
N ALA A 87 8.26 -2.63 -1.60
CA ALA A 87 7.07 -3.37 -1.97
C ALA A 87 6.18 -2.55 -2.92
N ILE A 88 6.29 -1.22 -2.86
CA ILE A 88 5.52 -0.31 -3.69
C ILE A 88 6.47 0.70 -4.35
N ASP A 89 6.23 1.02 -5.62
CA ASP A 89 7.01 2.02 -6.33
C ASP A 89 6.77 3.41 -5.73
N PHE A 90 7.83 4.00 -5.18
CA PHE A 90 7.78 5.33 -4.57
C PHE A 90 7.24 6.43 -5.51
N LYS A 91 7.52 6.33 -6.83
CA LYS A 91 7.02 7.31 -7.81
C LYS A 91 5.52 7.16 -8.03
N GLN A 92 5.00 5.92 -8.04
CA GLN A 92 3.56 5.68 -8.13
C GLN A 92 2.85 6.19 -6.88
N HIS A 93 3.44 6.00 -5.70
CA HIS A 93 2.94 6.57 -4.46
C HIS A 93 2.88 8.09 -4.50
N LEU A 94 3.95 8.77 -4.96
CA LEU A 94 3.95 10.23 -5.09
C LEU A 94 2.88 10.69 -6.07
N PHE A 95 2.72 10.01 -7.21
CA PHE A 95 1.68 10.34 -8.19
C PHE A 95 0.28 10.21 -7.59
N PHE A 96 0.00 9.12 -6.88
CA PHE A 96 -1.26 8.91 -6.18
C PHE A 96 -1.50 10.01 -5.13
N PHE A 97 -0.50 10.31 -4.37
CA PHE A 97 -0.49 11.36 -3.36
C PHE A 97 -0.83 12.74 -3.94
N ASP A 98 -0.19 13.11 -5.05
CA ASP A 98 -0.43 14.37 -5.73
C ASP A 98 -1.84 14.42 -6.33
N SER A 99 -2.31 13.30 -6.84
CA SER A 99 -3.64 13.17 -7.41
C SER A 99 -4.77 13.33 -6.38
N ILE A 100 -4.55 12.91 -5.14
CA ILE A 100 -5.51 13.12 -4.04
C ILE A 100 -5.44 14.55 -3.51
N SER A 101 -4.27 15.18 -3.55
CA SER A 101 -4.08 16.55 -3.03
C SER A 101 -4.82 17.63 -3.79
N SER A 102 -5.24 17.36 -4.99
CA SER A 102 -6.03 18.29 -5.80
C SER A 102 -7.48 18.44 -5.34
N THR A 103 -7.88 17.66 -4.31
CA THR A 103 -9.19 17.84 -3.67
C THR A 103 -9.10 18.97 -2.63
N GLU A 104 -10.08 19.86 -2.57
CA GLU A 104 -10.17 21.01 -1.66
C GLU A 104 -10.32 20.62 -0.17
N SER A 105 -9.89 19.43 0.24
CA SER A 105 -10.08 18.99 1.61
C SER A 105 -8.86 19.35 2.48
N ASP A 106 -9.04 20.24 3.44
CA ASP A 106 -8.12 20.52 4.58
C ASP A 106 -7.85 19.29 5.48
N ILE A 107 -8.23 18.11 5.00
CA ILE A 107 -8.34 16.88 5.78
C ILE A 107 -7.19 15.92 5.48
N ILE A 108 -6.35 16.21 4.46
CA ILE A 108 -5.32 15.29 4.05
C ILE A 108 -3.96 15.74 4.56
N HIS A 109 -3.40 14.97 5.49
CA HIS A 109 -2.03 15.11 5.94
C HIS A 109 -1.13 14.14 5.18
N LYS A 110 0.06 14.59 4.78
CA LYS A 110 1.02 13.83 4.00
C LYS A 110 2.39 13.91 4.64
N GLU A 111 2.97 12.75 4.85
CA GLU A 111 4.33 12.67 5.38
C GLU A 111 5.13 11.60 4.64
N VAL A 112 6.40 11.91 4.39
CA VAL A 112 7.36 10.98 3.78
C VAL A 112 8.45 10.69 4.80
N PHE A 113 8.59 9.41 5.15
CA PHE A 113 9.59 8.95 6.10
C PHE A 113 10.65 8.08 5.43
N SER A 114 11.86 8.04 6.01
CA SER A 114 12.92 7.10 5.59
C SER A 114 12.69 5.71 6.18
N ILE A 115 11.53 5.11 5.90
CA ILE A 115 11.08 3.81 6.41
C ILE A 115 10.81 2.82 5.28
N ASP A 116 10.82 1.54 5.63
CA ASP A 116 10.37 0.45 4.76
C ASP A 116 8.85 0.20 4.90
N HIS A 117 8.35 -0.79 4.16
CA HIS A 117 6.93 -1.20 4.19
C HIS A 117 6.43 -1.62 5.59
N SER A 118 7.31 -1.94 6.51
CA SER A 118 6.98 -2.33 7.90
C SER A 118 7.23 -1.22 8.90
N PHE A 119 7.29 0.04 8.45
CA PHE A 119 7.58 1.23 9.26
C PHE A 119 8.94 1.17 9.99
N ARG A 120 9.94 0.50 9.39
CA ARG A 120 11.28 0.36 9.98
C ARG A 120 12.26 1.31 9.33
N ASN A 121 13.05 1.95 10.16
CA ASN A 121 14.17 2.80 9.75
C ASN A 121 15.39 1.97 9.30
N GLU A 122 16.49 2.63 8.98
CA GLU A 122 17.73 2.02 8.50
C GLU A 122 18.35 0.99 9.48
N THR A 123 18.13 1.18 10.77
CA THR A 123 18.61 0.24 11.81
C THR A 123 17.71 -1.00 11.92
N GLY A 124 16.59 -1.03 11.20
CA GLY A 124 15.58 -2.10 11.26
C GLY A 124 14.66 -2.00 12.47
N SER A 125 14.71 -0.90 13.22
CA SER A 125 13.79 -0.59 14.32
C SER A 125 12.55 0.12 13.80
N ILE A 126 11.44 0.01 14.49
CA ILE A 126 10.25 0.84 14.21
C ILE A 126 10.66 2.31 14.34
N ASP A 127 10.29 3.10 13.36
CA ASP A 127 10.61 4.53 13.33
C ASP A 127 9.73 5.32 14.30
N SER A 128 10.37 5.97 15.28
CA SER A 128 9.65 6.69 16.33
C SER A 128 9.00 7.99 15.84
N GLU A 129 9.57 8.64 14.84
CA GLU A 129 9.03 9.86 14.24
C GLU A 129 7.75 9.55 13.47
N CYS A 130 7.76 8.46 12.71
CA CYS A 130 6.58 7.98 12.00
C CYS A 130 5.45 7.63 12.98
N ILE A 131 5.75 6.90 14.05
CA ILE A 131 4.75 6.56 15.08
C ILE A 131 4.22 7.84 15.77
N LYS A 132 5.11 8.78 16.06
CA LYS A 132 4.71 10.07 16.64
C LYS A 132 3.75 10.81 15.72
N CYS A 133 4.03 10.88 14.41
CA CYS A 133 3.15 11.50 13.42
C CYS A 133 1.75 10.87 13.44
N ILE A 134 1.66 9.54 13.49
CA ILE A 134 0.37 8.83 13.58
C ILE A 134 -0.37 9.22 14.87
N CYS A 135 0.32 9.23 16.01
CA CYS A 135 -0.27 9.58 17.29
C CYS A 135 -0.75 11.05 17.32
N ASP A 136 0.05 11.98 16.81
CA ASP A 136 -0.28 13.40 16.74
C ASP A 136 -1.52 13.62 15.86
N PHE A 137 -1.59 12.96 14.70
CA PHE A 137 -2.75 13.03 13.82
C PHE A 137 -4.03 12.51 14.49
N ILE A 138 -3.97 11.34 15.15
CA ILE A 138 -5.12 10.79 15.88
C ILE A 138 -5.56 11.74 16.99
N PHE A 139 -4.59 12.29 17.75
CA PHE A 139 -4.87 13.21 18.83
C PHE A 139 -5.57 14.49 18.32
N GLU A 140 -5.09 15.06 17.21
CA GLU A 140 -5.67 16.25 16.59
C GLU A 140 -7.14 16.00 16.18
N ILE A 141 -7.43 14.85 15.56
CA ILE A 141 -8.79 14.48 15.18
C ILE A 141 -9.68 14.34 16.41
N VAL A 142 -9.21 13.62 17.43
CA VAL A 142 -9.96 13.42 18.68
C VAL A 142 -10.28 14.76 19.34
N MET A 143 -9.30 15.66 19.42
CA MET A 143 -9.49 16.98 20.04
C MET A 143 -10.44 17.89 19.25
N LYS A 144 -10.51 17.75 17.94
CA LYS A 144 -11.42 18.54 17.08
C LYS A 144 -12.87 18.03 17.12
N HIS A 145 -13.06 16.73 17.29
CA HIS A 145 -14.37 16.10 17.05
C HIS A 145 -15.04 15.51 18.30
N ILE A 146 -14.32 15.38 19.40
CA ILE A 146 -14.90 14.99 20.68
C ILE A 146 -15.11 16.26 21.51
N PRO A 147 -16.37 16.72 21.73
CA PRO A 147 -16.61 17.81 22.64
C PRO A 147 -16.07 17.40 24.01
N PHE A 148 -15.11 18.14 24.50
CA PHE A 148 -14.62 18.00 25.86
C PHE A 148 -15.76 18.49 26.76
N ASP A 149 -16.62 17.56 27.16
CA ASP A 149 -17.63 17.85 28.19
C ASP A 149 -16.87 18.03 29.49
N GLY A 150 -16.49 19.28 29.73
CA GLY A 150 -15.74 19.66 30.92
C GLY A 150 -16.58 19.28 32.14
N GLY A 151 -16.34 18.08 32.64
CA GLY A 151 -16.99 17.56 33.83
C GLY A 151 -16.92 18.60 34.93
N ARG A 152 -18.06 19.22 35.19
CA ARG A 152 -18.27 19.99 36.40
C ARG A 152 -18.21 18.97 37.54
N ALA A 153 -17.07 18.96 38.25
CA ALA A 153 -16.97 18.38 39.56
C ALA A 153 -17.75 19.27 40.54
#